data_b21cb6785d6f11e7135a430f2b97d82c
#
_entry.id   b21cb6785d6f11e7135a430f2b97d82c
#
_cell.length_a   1.000
_cell.length_b   1.000
_cell.length_c   1.000
_cell.angle_alpha   90.00
_cell.angle_beta   90.00
_cell.angle_gamma   90.00
#
_symmetry.space_group_name_H-M   'P 1'
#
loop_
_entity.id
_entity.type
_entity.pdbx_description
1 polymer ?
#
loop_
_entity_poly.entity_id
_entity_poly.type
_entity_poly.pdbx_seq_one_letter_code
_entity_poly.pdbx_strand_id
1 'polypeptide(L)'
;MEIQMKLEVKNLSKKFKSTIAVNNLSIEIEKNSTLGLLGPNGCGKTTSIGMMLGLITPSSGEIFIDGIKLNSENRIKLLSKMNFASPYIELPKKLTVRQNLEIYARLYGVSRKLERIEELSEDLNLIKFLDKNTGELSSGQKNRVSLAKSLINKPKLLFLDEPTASLDPDVGDFVREYLEKYKNKNELTMLLASHNMKEVERLCSKIIMMKRGKIVDEGTCKQLISKHGRKNLEDTFLKIARSNNELE
;
A
#
# COMPACT_ATOMS: atom_id res chain seq x y z
N MET A 1 4.68 -25.77 -2.58
CA MET A 1 5.34 -24.52 -3.04
C MET A 1 4.45 -23.37 -2.62
N GLU A 2 4.87 -22.55 -1.67
CA GLU A 2 4.14 -21.36 -1.30
C GLU A 2 4.13 -20.37 -2.46
N ILE A 3 2.95 -19.82 -2.77
CA ILE A 3 2.75 -18.91 -3.89
C ILE A 3 3.22 -17.52 -3.41
N GLN A 4 4.40 -17.12 -3.84
CA GLN A 4 4.91 -15.77 -3.70
C GLN A 4 4.37 -14.92 -4.85
N MET A 5 3.89 -13.70 -4.61
CA MET A 5 3.32 -12.87 -5.67
C MET A 5 4.31 -11.81 -6.17
N LYS A 6 4.50 -11.77 -7.50
CA LYS A 6 5.19 -10.72 -8.24
C LYS A 6 4.15 -9.84 -8.94
N LEU A 7 4.32 -8.52 -8.89
CA LEU A 7 3.50 -7.57 -9.65
C LEU A 7 4.33 -6.97 -10.77
N GLU A 8 3.78 -6.98 -11.98
CA GLU A 8 4.35 -6.35 -13.15
C GLU A 8 3.30 -5.45 -13.83
N VAL A 9 3.67 -4.22 -14.08
CA VAL A 9 2.83 -3.20 -14.71
C VAL A 9 3.54 -2.71 -15.95
N LYS A 10 2.86 -2.73 -17.11
CA LYS A 10 3.43 -2.35 -18.40
C LYS A 10 2.66 -1.19 -19.03
N ASN A 11 3.35 -0.07 -19.24
CA ASN A 11 2.86 1.10 -19.99
C ASN A 11 1.49 1.60 -19.50
N LEU A 12 1.24 1.51 -18.20
CA LEU A 12 -0.06 1.79 -17.59
C LEU A 12 -0.38 3.29 -17.66
N SER A 13 -1.53 3.62 -18.19
CA SER A 13 -1.99 5.01 -18.29
C SER A 13 -3.44 5.15 -17.86
N LYS A 14 -3.76 6.31 -17.29
CA LYS A 14 -5.12 6.69 -16.96
C LYS A 14 -5.39 8.14 -17.28
N LYS A 15 -6.41 8.35 -18.11
CA LYS A 15 -6.96 9.67 -18.43
C LYS A 15 -8.38 9.77 -17.87
N PHE A 16 -8.66 10.83 -17.15
CA PHE A 16 -10.00 11.22 -16.69
C PHE A 16 -10.42 12.50 -17.45
N LYS A 17 -11.39 12.40 -18.35
CA LYS A 17 -11.80 13.52 -19.21
C LYS A 17 -10.58 14.14 -19.91
N SER A 18 -10.20 15.36 -19.54
CA SER A 18 -9.04 16.08 -20.08
C SER A 18 -7.73 15.84 -19.32
N THR A 19 -7.79 15.30 -18.08
CA THR A 19 -6.64 15.17 -17.20
C THR A 19 -5.99 13.80 -17.32
N ILE A 20 -4.67 13.76 -17.58
CA ILE A 20 -3.87 12.53 -17.54
C ILE A 20 -3.35 12.37 -16.10
N ALA A 21 -3.93 11.42 -15.36
CA ALA A 21 -3.55 11.16 -13.99
C ALA A 21 -2.31 10.24 -13.88
N VAL A 22 -2.17 9.29 -14.82
CA VAL A 22 -1.01 8.39 -14.93
C VAL A 22 -0.65 8.27 -16.40
N ASN A 23 0.63 8.37 -16.73
CA ASN A 23 1.13 8.41 -18.08
C ASN A 23 2.30 7.44 -18.26
N ASN A 24 2.05 6.32 -18.93
CA ASN A 24 3.05 5.32 -19.32
C ASN A 24 3.88 4.78 -18.13
N LEU A 25 3.18 4.38 -17.05
CA LEU A 25 3.81 3.84 -15.85
C LEU A 25 4.18 2.38 -16.07
N SER A 26 5.46 2.03 -15.92
CA SER A 26 5.94 0.65 -15.90
C SER A 26 6.66 0.38 -14.59
N ILE A 27 6.20 -0.63 -13.85
CA ILE A 27 6.69 -0.97 -12.50
C ILE A 27 6.81 -2.49 -12.40
N GLU A 28 7.84 -2.92 -11.69
CA GLU A 28 8.03 -4.30 -11.30
C GLU A 28 8.29 -4.37 -9.79
N ILE A 29 7.56 -5.24 -9.10
CA ILE A 29 7.76 -5.52 -7.69
C ILE A 29 8.15 -6.99 -7.56
N GLU A 30 9.39 -7.22 -7.16
CA GLU A 30 9.89 -8.56 -6.92
C GLU A 30 9.21 -9.20 -5.70
N LYS A 31 9.15 -10.52 -5.73
CA LYS A 31 8.62 -11.31 -4.61
C LYS A 31 9.32 -10.96 -3.30
N ASN A 32 8.57 -10.89 -2.22
CA ASN A 32 9.06 -10.58 -0.88
C ASN A 32 9.79 -9.24 -0.76
N SER A 33 9.59 -8.34 -1.72
CA SER A 33 10.16 -7.00 -1.67
C SER A 33 9.11 -5.96 -1.29
N THR A 34 9.56 -4.77 -0.92
CA THR A 34 8.71 -3.60 -0.74
C THR A 34 9.13 -2.52 -1.72
N LEU A 35 8.21 -2.11 -2.59
CA LEU A 35 8.40 -0.97 -3.48
C LEU A 35 7.76 0.27 -2.86
N GLY A 36 8.55 1.33 -2.68
CA GLY A 36 8.09 2.65 -2.28
C GLY A 36 7.64 3.47 -3.49
N LEU A 37 6.46 4.07 -3.42
CA LEU A 37 5.93 4.98 -4.43
C LEU A 37 5.86 6.38 -3.83
N LEU A 38 6.85 7.20 -4.12
CA LEU A 38 6.97 8.58 -3.63
C LEU A 38 6.50 9.58 -4.67
N GLY A 39 5.95 10.69 -4.22
CA GLY A 39 5.58 11.81 -5.08
C GLY A 39 4.64 12.80 -4.37
N PRO A 40 4.55 14.03 -4.84
CA PRO A 40 3.64 15.03 -4.27
C PRO A 40 2.17 14.58 -4.39
N ASN A 41 1.29 15.22 -3.64
CA ASN A 41 -0.14 14.99 -3.75
C ASN A 41 -0.61 15.28 -5.19
N GLY A 42 -1.50 14.44 -5.71
CA GLY A 42 -2.02 14.55 -7.08
C GLY A 42 -1.06 14.02 -8.17
N CYS A 43 0.12 13.48 -7.85
CA CYS A 43 1.03 12.94 -8.87
C CYS A 43 0.60 11.59 -9.48
N GLY A 44 -0.50 10.97 -9.00
CA GLY A 44 -1.04 9.74 -9.58
C GLY A 44 -0.86 8.46 -8.73
N LYS A 45 -0.29 8.51 -7.52
CA LYS A 45 -0.06 7.33 -6.65
C LYS A 45 -1.33 6.52 -6.39
N THR A 46 -2.35 7.15 -5.81
CA THR A 46 -3.63 6.49 -5.48
C THR A 46 -4.36 5.98 -6.73
N THR A 47 -4.27 6.72 -7.85
CA THR A 47 -4.81 6.24 -9.14
C THR A 47 -4.08 5.00 -9.63
N SER A 48 -2.75 4.96 -9.52
CA SER A 48 -1.94 3.80 -9.89
C SER A 48 -2.29 2.58 -9.03
N ILE A 49 -2.37 2.75 -7.71
CA ILE A 49 -2.82 1.70 -6.78
C ILE A 49 -4.23 1.23 -7.14
N GLY A 50 -5.16 2.13 -7.39
CA GLY A 50 -6.53 1.80 -7.77
C GLY A 50 -6.62 0.97 -9.06
N MET A 51 -5.74 1.23 -10.04
CA MET A 51 -5.64 0.40 -11.24
C MET A 51 -5.06 -0.98 -10.94
N MET A 52 -4.00 -1.08 -10.14
CA MET A 52 -3.38 -2.34 -9.75
C MET A 52 -4.32 -3.22 -8.91
N LEU A 53 -5.21 -2.61 -8.14
CA LEU A 53 -6.28 -3.28 -7.40
C LEU A 53 -7.51 -3.61 -8.28
N GLY A 54 -7.50 -3.24 -9.56
CA GLY A 54 -8.64 -3.42 -10.46
C GLY A 54 -9.89 -2.62 -10.05
N LEU A 55 -9.75 -1.60 -9.21
CA LEU A 55 -10.81 -0.67 -8.83
C LEU A 55 -11.03 0.41 -9.88
N ILE A 56 -9.97 0.75 -10.62
CA ILE A 56 -9.98 1.71 -11.71
C ILE A 56 -9.54 1.00 -12.98
N THR A 57 -10.35 1.04 -14.03
CA THR A 57 -9.97 0.50 -15.34
C THR A 57 -8.92 1.41 -15.98
N PRO A 58 -7.74 0.89 -16.37
CA PRO A 58 -6.74 1.65 -17.13
C PRO A 58 -7.31 2.18 -18.45
N SER A 59 -6.79 3.29 -18.93
CA SER A 59 -7.04 3.77 -20.30
C SER A 59 -6.19 3.00 -21.32
N SER A 60 -4.98 2.60 -20.93
CA SER A 60 -4.08 1.73 -21.69
C SER A 60 -3.06 1.05 -20.77
N GLY A 61 -2.35 0.05 -21.29
CA GLY A 61 -1.36 -0.72 -20.56
C GLY A 61 -1.93 -1.97 -19.91
N GLU A 62 -1.09 -2.74 -19.24
CA GLU A 62 -1.41 -4.05 -18.72
C GLU A 62 -0.84 -4.26 -17.32
N ILE A 63 -1.51 -5.08 -16.53
CA ILE A 63 -1.11 -5.45 -15.18
C ILE A 63 -1.04 -6.97 -15.12
N PHE A 64 0.06 -7.50 -14.63
CA PHE A 64 0.27 -8.93 -14.45
C PHE A 64 0.58 -9.23 -12.98
N ILE A 65 0.01 -10.30 -12.47
CA ILE A 65 0.24 -10.82 -11.13
C ILE A 65 0.65 -12.27 -11.28
N ASP A 66 1.89 -12.60 -10.90
CA ASP A 66 2.53 -13.90 -11.16
C ASP A 66 2.48 -14.32 -12.64
N GLY A 67 2.69 -13.36 -13.56
CA GLY A 67 2.61 -13.59 -15.00
C GLY A 67 1.19 -13.71 -15.56
N ILE A 68 0.16 -13.67 -14.71
CA ILE A 68 -1.24 -13.74 -15.13
C ILE A 68 -1.76 -12.32 -15.32
N LYS A 69 -2.22 -11.98 -16.53
CA LYS A 69 -2.81 -10.67 -16.82
C LYS A 69 -4.10 -10.46 -16.02
N LEU A 70 -4.19 -9.36 -15.29
CA LEU A 70 -5.39 -8.97 -14.56
C LEU A 70 -6.48 -8.53 -15.54
N ASN A 71 -7.59 -9.27 -15.58
CA ASN A 71 -8.75 -9.00 -16.43
C ASN A 71 -10.06 -9.36 -15.69
N SER A 72 -11.21 -9.21 -16.35
CA SER A 72 -12.53 -9.53 -15.78
C SER A 72 -12.68 -11.00 -15.37
N GLU A 73 -12.06 -11.93 -16.09
CA GLU A 73 -12.24 -13.37 -15.91
C GLU A 73 -11.49 -13.91 -14.67
N ASN A 74 -10.27 -13.39 -14.41
CA ASN A 74 -9.41 -13.89 -13.34
C ASN A 74 -9.33 -12.96 -12.13
N ARG A 75 -9.96 -11.78 -12.21
CA ARG A 75 -9.89 -10.73 -11.20
C ARG A 75 -10.19 -11.24 -9.80
N ILE A 76 -11.29 -11.96 -9.60
CA ILE A 76 -11.70 -12.44 -8.28
C ILE A 76 -10.62 -13.34 -7.66
N LYS A 77 -10.09 -14.28 -8.44
CA LYS A 77 -9.04 -15.22 -8.02
C LYS A 77 -7.74 -14.49 -7.65
N LEU A 78 -7.33 -13.49 -8.41
CA LEU A 78 -6.11 -12.72 -8.15
C LEU A 78 -6.29 -11.81 -6.93
N LEU A 79 -7.40 -11.06 -6.87
CA LEU A 79 -7.66 -10.13 -5.78
C LEU A 79 -7.90 -10.83 -4.43
N SER A 80 -8.33 -12.09 -4.41
CA SER A 80 -8.47 -12.85 -3.15
C SER A 80 -7.15 -13.01 -2.37
N LYS A 81 -6.01 -12.91 -3.07
CA LYS A 81 -4.66 -12.99 -2.50
C LYS A 81 -4.01 -11.62 -2.24
N MET A 82 -4.77 -10.57 -2.47
CA MET A 82 -4.30 -9.19 -2.31
C MET A 82 -5.15 -8.49 -1.27
N ASN A 83 -4.62 -7.41 -0.72
CA ASN A 83 -5.41 -6.52 0.12
C ASN A 83 -4.84 -5.10 0.08
N PHE A 84 -5.58 -4.17 0.68
CA PHE A 84 -5.27 -2.75 0.67
C PHE A 84 -5.60 -2.10 2.01
N ALA A 85 -4.71 -1.25 2.49
CA ALA A 85 -4.94 -0.38 3.64
C ALA A 85 -4.69 1.08 3.26
N SER A 86 -5.59 1.94 3.69
CA SER A 86 -5.48 3.38 3.60
C SER A 86 -6.25 4.02 4.76
N PRO A 87 -5.74 5.07 5.40
CA PRO A 87 -6.44 5.77 6.48
C PRO A 87 -7.71 6.48 6.00
N TYR A 88 -7.86 6.65 4.68
CA TYR A 88 -9.03 7.31 4.06
C TYR A 88 -10.21 6.38 3.85
N ILE A 89 -10.04 5.06 4.05
CA ILE A 89 -11.12 4.08 3.96
C ILE A 89 -11.67 3.83 5.36
N GLU A 90 -12.82 4.40 5.62
CA GLU A 90 -13.52 4.21 6.89
C GLU A 90 -14.26 2.86 6.95
N LEU A 91 -14.13 2.18 8.07
CA LEU A 91 -14.94 1.02 8.39
C LEU A 91 -16.34 1.47 8.89
N PRO A 92 -17.38 0.63 8.74
CA PRO A 92 -18.71 0.92 9.26
C PRO A 92 -18.70 1.30 10.74
N LYS A 93 -18.96 2.58 11.04
CA LYS A 93 -18.78 3.19 12.36
C LYS A 93 -19.70 2.61 13.45
N LYS A 94 -20.88 2.09 13.07
CA LYS A 94 -21.88 1.51 13.99
C LYS A 94 -21.61 0.05 14.33
N LEU A 95 -20.68 -0.59 13.64
CA LEU A 95 -20.28 -1.96 13.92
C LEU A 95 -19.08 -1.98 14.87
N THR A 96 -19.01 -3.02 15.69
CA THR A 96 -17.84 -3.26 16.55
C THR A 96 -16.63 -3.63 15.70
N VAL A 97 -15.43 -3.54 16.29
CA VAL A 97 -14.19 -4.00 15.63
C VAL A 97 -14.32 -5.47 15.23
N ARG A 98 -14.82 -6.32 16.15
CA ARG A 98 -15.04 -7.74 15.91
C ARG A 98 -15.97 -7.97 14.72
N GLN A 99 -17.12 -7.30 14.69
CA GLN A 99 -18.09 -7.43 13.60
C GLN A 99 -17.51 -7.00 12.26
N ASN A 100 -16.76 -5.89 12.23
CA ASN A 100 -16.07 -5.45 11.02
C ASN A 100 -15.08 -6.52 10.52
N LEU A 101 -14.20 -7.02 11.39
CA LEU A 101 -13.20 -8.04 11.01
C LEU A 101 -13.86 -9.35 10.58
N GLU A 102 -14.95 -9.77 11.22
CA GLU A 102 -15.70 -10.96 10.81
C GLU A 102 -16.33 -10.83 9.42
N ILE A 103 -16.90 -9.68 9.08
CA ILE A 103 -17.45 -9.43 7.75
C ILE A 103 -16.35 -9.59 6.69
N TYR A 104 -15.21 -8.96 6.87
CA TYR A 104 -14.10 -9.10 5.92
C TYR A 104 -13.53 -10.51 5.88
N ALA A 105 -13.41 -11.20 7.03
CA ALA A 105 -12.97 -12.58 7.06
C ALA A 105 -13.93 -13.50 6.26
N ARG A 106 -15.24 -13.27 6.35
CA ARG A 106 -16.25 -14.00 5.53
C ARG A 106 -16.14 -13.67 4.05
N LEU A 107 -16.01 -12.37 3.69
CA LEU A 107 -15.89 -11.93 2.30
C LEU A 107 -14.66 -12.54 1.60
N TYR A 108 -13.56 -12.71 2.33
CA TYR A 108 -12.34 -13.35 1.82
C TYR A 108 -12.31 -14.88 2.00
N GLY A 109 -13.36 -15.50 2.53
CA GLY A 109 -13.44 -16.95 2.71
C GLY A 109 -12.42 -17.51 3.72
N VAL A 110 -12.08 -16.75 4.77
CA VAL A 110 -11.15 -17.19 5.80
C VAL A 110 -11.77 -18.33 6.62
N SER A 111 -11.22 -19.54 6.54
CA SER A 111 -11.77 -20.75 7.15
C SER A 111 -11.78 -20.70 8.68
N ARG A 112 -10.68 -20.27 9.29
CA ARG A 112 -10.53 -20.13 10.76
C ARG A 112 -10.62 -18.68 11.17
N LYS A 113 -11.76 -18.06 10.86
CA LYS A 113 -11.92 -16.60 11.01
C LYS A 113 -11.74 -16.09 12.44
N LEU A 114 -12.28 -16.79 13.46
CA LEU A 114 -12.17 -16.36 14.85
C LEU A 114 -10.73 -16.41 15.35
N GLU A 115 -10.02 -17.52 15.11
CA GLU A 115 -8.59 -17.64 15.42
C GLU A 115 -7.76 -16.54 14.72
N ARG A 116 -8.08 -16.26 13.45
CA ARG A 116 -7.37 -15.22 12.70
C ARG A 116 -7.63 -13.82 13.23
N ILE A 117 -8.85 -13.52 13.64
CA ILE A 117 -9.20 -12.23 14.25
C ILE A 117 -8.48 -12.09 15.59
N GLU A 118 -8.43 -13.14 16.39
CA GLU A 118 -7.75 -13.14 17.68
C GLU A 118 -6.24 -12.93 17.51
N GLU A 119 -5.57 -13.69 16.63
CA GLU A 119 -4.15 -13.52 16.26
C GLU A 119 -3.84 -12.06 15.90
N LEU A 120 -4.59 -11.48 14.96
CA LEU A 120 -4.35 -10.09 14.53
C LEU A 120 -4.67 -9.05 15.62
N SER A 121 -5.63 -9.39 16.50
CA SER A 121 -6.01 -8.49 17.59
C SER A 121 -5.00 -8.48 18.73
N GLU A 122 -4.35 -9.60 18.98
CA GLU A 122 -3.20 -9.69 19.89
C GLU A 122 -2.02 -8.92 19.31
N ASP A 123 -1.62 -9.26 18.08
CA ASP A 123 -0.49 -8.66 17.37
C ASP A 123 -0.57 -7.12 17.28
N LEU A 124 -1.78 -6.60 17.08
CA LEU A 124 -2.03 -5.17 16.86
C LEU A 124 -2.59 -4.45 18.12
N ASN A 125 -2.57 -5.10 19.27
CA ASN A 125 -3.07 -4.55 20.54
C ASN A 125 -4.53 -4.06 20.43
N LEU A 126 -5.43 -4.90 19.85
CA LEU A 126 -6.84 -4.58 19.62
C LEU A 126 -7.79 -5.30 20.56
N ILE A 127 -7.34 -6.29 21.34
CA ILE A 127 -8.19 -7.15 22.20
C ILE A 127 -9.17 -6.32 23.03
N LYS A 128 -8.69 -5.26 23.68
CA LYS A 128 -9.50 -4.38 24.56
C LYS A 128 -10.56 -3.57 23.80
N PHE A 129 -10.49 -3.55 22.48
CA PHE A 129 -11.36 -2.72 21.63
C PHE A 129 -12.29 -3.56 20.75
N LEU A 130 -12.18 -4.90 20.76
CA LEU A 130 -12.94 -5.78 19.88
C LEU A 130 -14.46 -5.54 19.93
N ASP A 131 -14.98 -5.25 21.11
CA ASP A 131 -16.42 -5.07 21.31
C ASP A 131 -16.84 -3.58 21.34
N LYS A 132 -15.91 -2.64 21.04
CA LYS A 132 -16.22 -1.23 20.85
C LYS A 132 -16.61 -0.95 19.40
N ASN A 133 -17.52 0.00 19.20
CA ASN A 133 -17.87 0.50 17.89
C ASN A 133 -16.65 1.19 17.24
N THR A 134 -16.40 0.95 15.95
CA THR A 134 -15.26 1.56 15.27
C THR A 134 -15.34 3.09 15.22
N GLY A 135 -16.56 3.67 15.31
CA GLY A 135 -16.78 5.11 15.42
C GLY A 135 -16.16 5.74 16.66
N GLU A 136 -16.06 4.99 17.76
CA GLU A 136 -15.59 5.45 19.07
C GLU A 136 -14.05 5.38 19.23
N LEU A 137 -13.37 4.81 18.26
CA LEU A 137 -11.91 4.61 18.31
C LEU A 137 -11.15 5.89 17.98
N SER A 138 -9.97 6.06 18.60
CA SER A 138 -9.00 7.08 18.21
C SER A 138 -8.45 6.82 16.79
N SER A 139 -7.81 7.82 16.18
CA SER A 139 -7.18 7.67 14.84
C SER A 139 -6.17 6.52 14.81
N GLY A 140 -5.31 6.40 15.81
CA GLY A 140 -4.32 5.32 15.92
C GLY A 140 -4.96 3.94 16.10
N GLN A 141 -6.07 3.85 16.85
CA GLN A 141 -6.83 2.61 17.00
C GLN A 141 -7.50 2.22 15.67
N LYS A 142 -8.16 3.18 14.98
CA LYS A 142 -8.76 2.97 13.66
C LYS A 142 -7.74 2.49 12.63
N ASN A 143 -6.55 3.07 12.64
CA ASN A 143 -5.45 2.67 11.75
C ASN A 143 -5.06 1.20 11.98
N ARG A 144 -4.86 0.80 13.24
CA ARG A 144 -4.54 -0.60 13.58
C ARG A 144 -5.65 -1.58 13.20
N VAL A 145 -6.93 -1.19 13.35
CA VAL A 145 -8.06 -2.01 12.86
C VAL A 145 -8.06 -2.10 11.33
N SER A 146 -7.80 -1.01 10.62
CA SER A 146 -7.66 -1.00 9.16
C SER A 146 -6.52 -1.90 8.70
N LEU A 147 -5.39 -1.89 9.41
CA LEU A 147 -4.28 -2.79 9.16
C LEU A 147 -4.66 -4.26 9.43
N ALA A 148 -5.32 -4.57 10.55
CA ALA A 148 -5.84 -5.90 10.83
C ALA A 148 -6.76 -6.41 9.71
N LYS A 149 -7.70 -5.56 9.25
CA LYS A 149 -8.59 -5.85 8.12
C LYS A 149 -7.79 -6.16 6.85
N SER A 150 -6.74 -5.40 6.57
CA SER A 150 -5.93 -5.60 5.36
C SER A 150 -5.06 -6.86 5.39
N LEU A 151 -4.86 -7.44 6.57
CA LEU A 151 -4.09 -8.67 6.75
C LEU A 151 -4.97 -9.89 7.00
N ILE A 152 -6.30 -9.73 7.05
CA ILE A 152 -7.24 -10.77 7.47
C ILE A 152 -7.16 -12.04 6.60
N ASN A 153 -6.98 -11.89 5.30
CA ASN A 153 -6.90 -12.97 4.32
C ASN A 153 -5.47 -13.49 4.10
N LYS A 154 -4.50 -13.14 4.94
CA LYS A 154 -3.07 -13.47 4.74
C LYS A 154 -2.60 -13.12 3.31
N PRO A 155 -2.71 -11.86 2.89
CA PRO A 155 -2.40 -11.48 1.51
C PRO A 155 -0.96 -11.82 1.16
N LYS A 156 -0.73 -12.12 -0.12
CA LYS A 156 0.62 -12.28 -0.68
C LYS A 156 1.13 -10.99 -1.33
N LEU A 157 0.20 -10.07 -1.64
CA LEU A 157 0.52 -8.73 -2.14
C LEU A 157 -0.34 -7.71 -1.38
N LEU A 158 0.30 -6.79 -0.68
CA LEU A 158 -0.34 -5.76 0.13
C LEU A 158 -0.03 -4.37 -0.42
N PHE A 159 -1.07 -3.60 -0.64
CA PHE A 159 -0.95 -2.18 -0.98
C PHE A 159 -1.23 -1.34 0.26
N LEU A 160 -0.33 -0.40 0.51
CA LEU A 160 -0.42 0.53 1.64
C LEU A 160 -0.37 1.96 1.10
N ASP A 161 -1.43 2.72 1.31
CA ASP A 161 -1.49 4.13 0.94
C ASP A 161 -1.50 4.97 2.21
N GLU A 162 -0.36 5.59 2.52
CA GLU A 162 -0.14 6.43 3.70
C GLU A 162 -0.44 5.72 5.05
N PRO A 163 0.07 4.50 5.31
CA PRO A 163 -0.38 3.67 6.44
C PRO A 163 -0.08 4.26 7.82
N THR A 164 0.85 5.21 7.93
CA THR A 164 1.16 5.89 9.21
C THR A 164 0.77 7.37 9.20
N ALA A 165 0.00 7.83 8.22
CA ALA A 165 -0.43 9.23 8.16
C ALA A 165 -1.27 9.60 9.40
N SER A 166 -0.99 10.77 9.95
CA SER A 166 -1.72 11.32 11.11
C SER A 166 -1.65 10.45 12.38
N LEU A 167 -0.64 9.59 12.49
CA LEU A 167 -0.36 8.84 13.71
C LEU A 167 0.68 9.55 14.56
N ASP A 168 0.55 9.40 15.87
CA ASP A 168 1.59 9.79 16.81
C ASP A 168 2.88 8.99 16.52
N PRO A 169 4.07 9.55 16.77
CA PRO A 169 5.35 8.93 16.41
C PRO A 169 5.54 7.50 16.90
N ASP A 170 5.12 7.21 18.13
CA ASP A 170 5.20 5.88 18.76
C ASP A 170 4.26 4.87 18.11
N VAL A 171 3.02 5.27 17.80
CA VAL A 171 2.05 4.43 17.09
C VAL A 171 2.53 4.17 15.67
N GLY A 172 3.06 5.19 14.99
CA GLY A 172 3.63 5.04 13.66
C GLY A 172 4.85 4.10 13.65
N ASP A 173 5.70 4.16 14.68
CA ASP A 173 6.85 3.26 14.82
C ASP A 173 6.41 1.82 15.05
N PHE A 174 5.44 1.59 15.94
CA PHE A 174 4.82 0.28 16.16
C PHE A 174 4.27 -0.32 14.86
N VAL A 175 3.55 0.47 14.04
CA VAL A 175 2.99 0.00 12.77
C VAL A 175 4.09 -0.41 11.79
N ARG A 176 5.16 0.39 11.67
CA ARG A 176 6.33 0.06 10.83
C ARG A 176 7.02 -1.22 11.27
N GLU A 177 7.28 -1.36 12.56
CA GLU A 177 7.91 -2.56 13.13
C GLU A 177 7.05 -3.81 12.89
N TYR A 178 5.75 -3.69 13.09
CA TYR A 178 4.83 -4.77 12.84
C TYR A 178 4.80 -5.19 11.36
N LEU A 179 4.72 -4.24 10.44
CA LEU A 179 4.75 -4.51 9.00
C LEU A 179 6.05 -5.21 8.57
N GLU A 180 7.19 -4.77 9.10
CA GLU A 180 8.50 -5.37 8.84
C GLU A 180 8.55 -6.83 9.32
N LYS A 181 8.14 -7.10 10.56
CA LYS A 181 8.06 -8.44 11.14
C LYS A 181 7.09 -9.34 10.36
N TYR A 182 5.90 -8.80 10.07
CA TYR A 182 4.86 -9.53 9.34
C TYR A 182 5.30 -9.90 7.92
N LYS A 183 5.92 -8.95 7.20
CA LYS A 183 6.49 -9.20 5.87
C LYS A 183 7.49 -10.34 5.88
N ASN A 184 8.46 -10.30 6.79
CA ASN A 184 9.52 -11.30 6.88
C ASN A 184 8.98 -12.69 7.23
N LYS A 185 8.00 -12.77 8.16
CA LYS A 185 7.37 -14.02 8.57
C LYS A 185 6.51 -14.65 7.47
N ASN A 186 5.86 -13.84 6.62
CA ASN A 186 4.82 -14.31 5.69
C ASN A 186 5.22 -14.19 4.21
N GLU A 187 6.48 -13.84 3.93
CA GLU A 187 6.98 -13.62 2.56
C GLU A 187 6.09 -12.67 1.75
N LEU A 188 5.70 -11.56 2.37
CA LEU A 188 4.76 -10.61 1.82
C LEU A 188 5.43 -9.65 0.84
N THR A 189 4.88 -9.53 -0.36
CA THR A 189 5.22 -8.46 -1.30
C THR A 189 4.39 -7.22 -0.99
N MET A 190 5.01 -6.04 -0.95
CA MET A 190 4.31 -4.79 -0.61
C MET A 190 4.57 -3.69 -1.62
N LEU A 191 3.53 -2.89 -1.90
CA LEU A 191 3.66 -1.55 -2.48
C LEU A 191 3.24 -0.53 -1.43
N LEU A 192 4.14 0.39 -1.12
CA LEU A 192 3.94 1.45 -0.13
C LEU A 192 3.93 2.81 -0.81
N ALA A 193 2.78 3.48 -0.86
CA ALA A 193 2.72 4.89 -1.18
C ALA A 193 2.79 5.70 0.11
N SER A 194 3.80 6.55 0.25
CA SER A 194 3.96 7.38 1.43
C SER A 194 4.72 8.67 1.09
N HIS A 195 4.49 9.69 1.90
CA HIS A 195 5.31 10.91 1.93
C HIS A 195 6.20 10.96 3.19
N ASN A 196 6.12 9.97 4.07
CA ASN A 196 6.96 9.84 5.25
C ASN A 196 8.27 9.14 4.89
N MET A 197 9.36 9.92 4.80
CA MET A 197 10.68 9.42 4.40
C MET A 197 11.22 8.33 5.32
N LYS A 198 10.99 8.43 6.64
CA LYS A 198 11.42 7.41 7.62
C LYS A 198 10.75 6.06 7.37
N GLU A 199 9.49 6.07 6.97
CA GLU A 199 8.74 4.87 6.61
C GLU A 199 9.30 4.22 5.36
N VAL A 200 9.57 5.03 4.33
CA VAL A 200 10.12 4.58 3.06
C VAL A 200 11.55 4.05 3.22
N GLU A 201 12.41 4.76 3.95
CA GLU A 201 13.79 4.34 4.23
C GLU A 201 13.86 3.00 5.00
N ARG A 202 12.91 2.79 5.92
CA ARG A 202 12.87 1.57 6.74
C ARG A 202 12.29 0.37 6.00
N LEU A 203 11.21 0.56 5.26
CA LEU A 203 10.41 -0.55 4.73
C LEU A 203 10.72 -0.89 3.26
N CYS A 204 11.21 0.06 2.47
CA CYS A 204 11.33 -0.10 1.02
C CYS A 204 12.72 -0.56 0.59
N SER A 205 12.77 -1.61 -0.22
CA SER A 205 13.99 -2.07 -0.88
C SER A 205 14.32 -1.27 -2.16
N LYS A 206 13.29 -0.81 -2.85
CA LYS A 206 13.37 0.05 -4.04
C LYS A 206 12.34 1.17 -3.92
N ILE A 207 12.65 2.32 -4.48
CA ILE A 207 11.80 3.52 -4.47
C ILE A 207 11.60 4.00 -5.90
N ILE A 208 10.39 4.36 -6.24
CA ILE A 208 10.00 5.04 -7.47
C ILE A 208 9.51 6.44 -7.09
N MET A 209 10.06 7.46 -7.72
CA MET A 209 9.63 8.84 -7.58
C MET A 209 8.72 9.24 -8.73
N MET A 210 7.49 9.63 -8.40
CA MET A 210 6.48 10.05 -9.37
C MET A 210 6.26 11.56 -9.35
N LYS A 211 6.06 12.13 -10.56
CA LYS A 211 5.64 13.52 -10.75
C LYS A 211 4.74 13.62 -11.97
N ARG A 212 3.60 14.35 -11.86
CA ARG A 212 2.66 14.58 -12.97
C ARG A 212 2.31 13.30 -13.75
N GLY A 213 2.06 12.20 -13.01
CA GLY A 213 1.65 10.91 -13.59
C GLY A 213 2.79 10.07 -14.19
N LYS A 214 4.05 10.50 -14.10
CA LYS A 214 5.22 9.81 -14.68
C LYS A 214 6.22 9.43 -13.60
N ILE A 215 7.01 8.39 -13.88
CA ILE A 215 8.24 8.10 -13.13
C ILE A 215 9.29 9.15 -13.53
N VAL A 216 9.89 9.79 -12.55
CA VAL A 216 10.96 10.76 -12.77
C VAL A 216 12.32 10.24 -12.30
N ASP A 217 12.33 9.31 -11.36
CA ASP A 217 13.53 8.60 -10.91
C ASP A 217 13.18 7.31 -10.18
N GLU A 218 14.12 6.36 -10.12
CA GLU A 218 14.00 5.12 -9.37
C GLU A 218 15.34 4.59 -8.89
N GLY A 219 15.32 3.83 -7.81
CA GLY A 219 16.51 3.22 -7.23
C GLY A 219 16.33 2.83 -5.77
N THR A 220 17.37 2.33 -5.13
CA THR A 220 17.41 2.19 -3.67
C THR A 220 17.56 3.57 -3.02
N CYS A 221 17.24 3.68 -1.73
CA CYS A 221 17.43 4.92 -0.99
C CYS A 221 18.86 5.49 -1.16
N LYS A 222 19.88 4.64 -1.00
CA LYS A 222 21.29 5.02 -1.15
C LYS A 222 21.64 5.50 -2.56
N GLN A 223 21.13 4.81 -3.60
CA GLN A 223 21.36 5.20 -4.99
C GLN A 223 20.75 6.56 -5.31
N LEU A 224 19.52 6.81 -4.87
CA LEU A 224 18.84 8.08 -5.10
C LEU A 224 19.56 9.25 -4.39
N ILE A 225 19.94 9.07 -3.12
CA ILE A 225 20.69 10.07 -2.36
C ILE A 225 22.02 10.41 -3.06
N SER A 226 22.79 9.39 -3.44
CA SER A 226 24.08 9.55 -4.13
C SER A 226 23.93 10.22 -5.49
N LYS A 227 22.99 9.76 -6.32
CA LYS A 227 22.72 10.29 -7.68
C LYS A 227 22.39 11.79 -7.66
N HIS A 228 21.67 12.24 -6.64
CA HIS A 228 21.28 13.64 -6.53
C HIS A 228 22.23 14.49 -5.68
N GLY A 229 23.29 13.89 -5.12
CA GLY A 229 24.28 14.58 -4.28
C GLY A 229 23.64 15.22 -3.03
N ARG A 230 22.73 14.49 -2.36
CA ARG A 230 22.01 14.96 -1.19
C ARG A 230 22.43 14.20 0.07
N LYS A 231 22.02 14.72 1.24
CA LYS A 231 22.38 14.12 2.55
C LYS A 231 21.40 13.02 2.97
N ASN A 232 20.14 13.11 2.54
CA ASN A 232 19.04 12.22 2.92
C ASN A 232 17.99 12.13 1.81
N LEU A 233 17.03 11.23 1.98
CA LEU A 233 15.97 11.00 1.01
C LEU A 233 15.01 12.19 0.90
N GLU A 234 14.76 12.92 2.00
CA GLU A 234 13.88 14.08 2.03
C GLU A 234 14.42 15.22 1.16
N ASP A 235 15.72 15.55 1.30
CA ASP A 235 16.38 16.55 0.44
C ASP A 235 16.37 16.13 -1.04
N THR A 236 16.55 14.84 -1.30
CA THR A 236 16.48 14.27 -2.64
C THR A 236 15.08 14.46 -3.23
N PHE A 237 14.06 14.09 -2.48
CA PHE A 237 12.66 14.26 -2.89
C PHE A 237 12.30 15.74 -3.14
N LEU A 238 12.69 16.64 -2.24
CA LEU A 238 12.45 18.08 -2.40
C LEU A 238 13.13 18.65 -3.66
N LYS A 239 14.36 18.21 -3.96
CA LYS A 239 15.06 18.59 -5.19
C LYS A 239 14.26 18.17 -6.41
N ILE A 240 13.85 16.90 -6.49
CA ILE A 240 13.07 16.36 -7.62
C ILE A 240 11.69 17.02 -7.71
N ALA A 241 11.03 17.24 -6.58
CA ALA A 241 9.72 17.91 -6.56
C ALA A 241 9.79 19.35 -7.11
N ARG A 242 10.89 20.08 -6.83
CA ARG A 242 11.07 21.48 -7.22
C ARG A 242 11.71 21.67 -8.60
N SER A 243 12.48 20.71 -9.13
CA SER A 243 13.34 20.85 -10.32
C SER A 243 12.64 21.22 -11.63
N ASN A 244 11.30 21.26 -11.69
CA ASN A 244 10.55 21.60 -12.90
C ASN A 244 9.61 22.82 -12.74
N ASN A 245 9.82 23.66 -11.74
CA ASN A 245 9.08 24.94 -11.68
C ASN A 245 9.78 26.06 -12.49
N GLU A 246 10.89 25.72 -13.17
CA GLU A 246 11.68 26.70 -13.97
C GLU A 246 11.45 26.58 -15.48
N LEU A 247 10.46 25.77 -15.92
CA LEU A 247 10.12 25.60 -17.35
C LEU A 247 8.60 25.77 -17.55
N GLU A 248 8.06 26.92 -17.18
CA GLU A 248 6.84 27.54 -17.72
C GLU A 248 7.14 28.97 -18.16
#